data_46e3e40d081226f7e4230347c41c3cb2
#
_entry.id   46e3e40d081226f7e4230347c41c3cb2
#
_cell.length_a   1.000
_cell.length_b   1.000
_cell.length_c   1.000
_cell.angle_alpha   90.00
_cell.angle_beta   90.00
_cell.angle_gamma   90.00
#
_symmetry.space_group_name_H-M   'P 1'
#
loop_
_entity.id
_entity.type
_entity.pdbx_description
1 polymer ?
#
loop_
_entity_poly.entity_id
_entity_poly.type
_entity_poly.pdbx_seq_one_letter_code
_entity_poly.pdbx_strand_id
1 'polypeptide(L)'
;MPKDGIKQVAHNQILTYDEIIRICRICAGEGISKIKLTGGEPLVRKNLSELLCRLKGLEGVEQVTLTTNGVLLTEQIEDLAAAGLDAVNISLDTLDSSQYKAITRRDELDKALFGLKTVLKYPNISVKVNCVILPGINETQWIPLAGLAAEKHVDVRFIEMMPIGLGKSYPGSSQQEVLEKLEEAYGKPEALSGRFGNGPAVYVGFPEFCGKVGFISAVSHQFCGECNRVRLTAEGFLKPCLQYSTGEDLRKLLRDGAADKELKDVIKKVIFEKPRCHRFSAAENAEENTEDNLELKQMSSIGG
;
A
#
# COMPACT_ATOMS: atom_id res chain seq x y z
N MET A 1 3.74 -13.92 4.93
CA MET A 1 4.81 -14.02 3.90
C MET A 1 4.90 -15.45 3.35
N PRO A 2 5.34 -15.68 2.07
CA PRO A 2 5.51 -17.03 1.52
C PRO A 2 6.54 -17.87 2.32
N LYS A 3 6.35 -19.21 2.33
CA LYS A 3 7.27 -20.12 3.07
C LYS A 3 8.71 -20.04 2.57
N ASP A 4 8.84 -19.94 1.27
CA ASP A 4 10.13 -19.99 0.56
C ASP A 4 10.74 -18.59 0.33
N GLY A 5 10.20 -17.57 1.02
CA GLY A 5 10.61 -16.18 0.81
C GLY A 5 10.09 -15.60 -0.51
N ILE A 6 10.69 -14.48 -0.93
CA ILE A 6 10.38 -13.83 -2.21
C ILE A 6 11.49 -14.20 -3.20
N LYS A 7 11.11 -14.63 -4.40
CA LYS A 7 12.07 -14.88 -5.48
C LYS A 7 12.87 -13.61 -5.76
N GLN A 8 14.17 -13.70 -5.60
CA GLN A 8 15.06 -12.57 -5.88
C GLN A 8 15.11 -12.33 -7.40
N VAL A 9 14.96 -11.08 -7.78
CA VAL A 9 15.11 -10.61 -9.16
C VAL A 9 16.55 -10.10 -9.34
N ALA A 10 17.18 -10.43 -10.47
CA ALA A 10 18.53 -9.96 -10.77
C ALA A 10 18.55 -8.42 -10.80
N HIS A 11 19.63 -7.82 -10.29
CA HIS A 11 19.75 -6.36 -10.15
C HIS A 11 19.56 -5.60 -11.47
N ASN A 12 20.02 -6.18 -12.58
CA ASN A 12 19.84 -5.63 -13.92
C ASN A 12 18.39 -5.71 -14.43
N GLN A 13 17.50 -6.42 -13.77
CA GLN A 13 16.07 -6.50 -14.10
C GLN A 13 15.23 -5.53 -13.29
N ILE A 14 15.84 -4.77 -12.39
CA ILE A 14 15.17 -3.76 -11.58
C ILE A 14 15.45 -2.37 -12.18
N LEU A 15 14.47 -1.48 -12.14
CA LEU A 15 14.64 -0.08 -12.55
C LEU A 15 15.70 0.61 -11.69
N THR A 16 16.56 1.37 -12.32
CA THR A 16 17.44 2.34 -11.62
C THR A 16 16.64 3.54 -11.11
N TYR A 17 17.22 4.34 -10.24
CA TYR A 17 16.58 5.58 -9.79
C TYR A 17 16.38 6.57 -10.94
N ASP A 18 17.32 6.64 -11.88
CA ASP A 18 17.18 7.50 -13.05
C ASP A 18 16.01 7.09 -13.94
N GLU A 19 15.83 5.76 -14.17
CA GLU A 19 14.69 5.23 -14.92
C GLU A 19 13.38 5.54 -14.20
N ILE A 20 13.31 5.38 -12.87
CA ILE A 20 12.12 5.71 -12.05
C ILE A 20 11.81 7.21 -12.16
N ILE A 21 12.80 8.07 -11.98
CA ILE A 21 12.63 9.53 -12.05
C ILE A 21 12.16 9.96 -13.44
N ARG A 22 12.71 9.37 -14.50
CA ARG A 22 12.27 9.65 -15.89
C ARG A 22 10.80 9.30 -16.10
N ILE A 23 10.36 8.11 -15.66
CA ILE A 23 8.94 7.70 -15.73
C ILE A 23 8.07 8.63 -14.89
N CYS A 24 8.45 8.89 -13.63
CA CYS A 24 7.67 9.73 -12.73
C CYS A 24 7.54 11.18 -13.22
N ARG A 25 8.58 11.73 -13.87
CA ARG A 25 8.51 13.06 -14.49
C ARG A 25 7.47 13.10 -15.61
N ILE A 26 7.44 12.08 -16.48
CA ILE A 26 6.43 11.98 -17.53
C ILE A 26 5.04 11.85 -16.93
N CYS A 27 4.87 11.02 -15.90
CA CYS A 27 3.60 10.85 -15.19
C CYS A 27 3.14 12.15 -14.52
N ALA A 28 4.05 12.90 -13.91
CA ALA A 28 3.74 14.19 -13.27
C ALA A 28 3.29 15.23 -14.29
N GLY A 29 3.93 15.28 -15.47
CA GLY A 29 3.52 16.13 -16.59
C GLY A 29 2.14 15.77 -17.15
N GLU A 30 1.60 14.59 -16.84
CA GLU A 30 0.23 14.15 -17.18
C GLU A 30 -0.73 14.24 -15.98
N GLY A 31 -0.35 14.93 -14.90
CA GLY A 31 -1.21 15.23 -13.74
C GLY A 31 -1.17 14.18 -12.62
N ILE A 32 -0.27 13.22 -12.64
CA ILE A 32 -0.07 12.29 -11.51
C ILE A 32 0.79 12.98 -10.45
N SER A 33 0.14 13.61 -9.47
CA SER A 33 0.83 14.43 -8.46
C SER A 33 1.20 13.70 -7.17
N LYS A 34 0.81 12.41 -7.01
CA LYS A 34 0.99 11.68 -5.76
C LYS A 34 1.68 10.35 -6.00
N ILE A 35 2.81 10.16 -5.35
CA ILE A 35 3.64 8.96 -5.50
C ILE A 35 3.68 8.20 -4.18
N LYS A 36 3.53 6.88 -4.26
CA LYS A 36 3.69 6.00 -3.10
C LYS A 36 4.84 5.04 -3.35
N LEU A 37 5.84 5.12 -2.50
CA LEU A 37 6.93 4.15 -2.43
C LEU A 37 6.47 2.93 -1.65
N THR A 38 6.53 1.79 -2.30
CA THR A 38 6.15 0.49 -1.73
C THR A 38 7.00 -0.60 -2.39
N GLY A 39 6.65 -1.85 -2.25
CA GLY A 39 7.37 -2.95 -2.88
C GLY A 39 7.21 -4.21 -2.05
N GLY A 40 8.22 -5.05 -1.93
CA GLY A 40 8.32 -5.99 -0.82
C GLY A 40 8.51 -5.20 0.47
N GLU A 41 9.73 -4.68 0.68
CA GLU A 41 10.03 -3.69 1.72
C GLU A 41 10.89 -2.58 1.09
N PRO A 42 10.39 -1.35 0.95
CA PRO A 42 11.12 -0.29 0.27
C PRO A 42 12.40 0.14 1.01
N LEU A 43 12.41 0.05 2.34
CA LEU A 43 13.55 0.48 3.16
C LEU A 43 14.80 -0.42 3.03
N VAL A 44 14.68 -1.60 2.41
CA VAL A 44 15.86 -2.43 2.09
C VAL A 44 16.63 -1.91 0.87
N ARG A 45 16.01 -1.05 0.07
CA ARG A 45 16.66 -0.45 -1.09
C ARG A 45 17.59 0.68 -0.63
N LYS A 46 18.89 0.55 -0.95
CA LYS A 46 19.89 1.54 -0.56
C LYS A 46 19.56 2.94 -1.09
N ASN A 47 19.85 3.95 -0.28
CA ASN A 47 19.67 5.37 -0.62
C ASN A 47 18.24 5.74 -1.04
N LEU A 48 17.22 5.17 -0.37
CA LEU A 48 15.82 5.49 -0.67
C LEU A 48 15.50 6.97 -0.46
N SER A 49 16.15 7.64 0.50
CA SER A 49 16.04 9.08 0.75
C SER A 49 16.47 9.91 -0.45
N GLU A 50 17.50 9.47 -1.22
CA GLU A 50 17.90 10.13 -2.47
C GLU A 50 16.79 10.06 -3.52
N LEU A 51 16.19 8.87 -3.72
CA LEU A 51 15.06 8.72 -4.64
C LEU A 51 13.90 9.62 -4.21
N LEU A 52 13.57 9.64 -2.92
CA LEU A 52 12.49 10.45 -2.38
C LEU A 52 12.75 11.94 -2.63
N CYS A 53 13.94 12.44 -2.32
CA CYS A 53 14.32 13.82 -2.55
C CYS A 53 14.18 14.21 -4.03
N ARG A 54 14.66 13.36 -4.94
CA ARG A 54 14.53 13.56 -6.40
C ARG A 54 13.07 13.56 -6.87
N LEU A 55 12.23 12.69 -6.31
CA LEU A 55 10.79 12.67 -6.61
C LEU A 55 10.09 13.94 -6.12
N LYS A 56 10.41 14.41 -4.91
CA LYS A 56 9.86 15.68 -4.37
C LYS A 56 10.33 16.90 -5.18
N GLY A 57 11.47 16.84 -5.83
CA GLY A 57 11.97 17.88 -6.73
C GLY A 57 11.34 17.91 -8.12
N LEU A 58 10.48 16.93 -8.47
CA LEU A 58 9.80 16.94 -9.76
C LEU A 58 8.63 17.93 -9.76
N GLU A 59 8.57 18.76 -10.80
CA GLU A 59 7.43 19.65 -11.02
C GLU A 59 6.12 18.83 -11.16
N GLY A 60 5.07 19.25 -10.48
CA GLY A 60 3.77 18.57 -10.45
C GLY A 60 3.65 17.46 -9.40
N VAL A 61 4.73 17.04 -8.72
CA VAL A 61 4.65 16.10 -7.61
C VAL A 61 4.36 16.84 -6.30
N GLU A 62 3.18 16.63 -5.75
CA GLU A 62 2.71 17.22 -4.50
C GLU A 62 3.09 16.40 -3.27
N GLN A 63 2.93 15.05 -3.38
CA GLN A 63 3.12 14.15 -2.25
C GLN A 63 3.91 12.91 -2.61
N VAL A 64 4.86 12.55 -1.72
CA VAL A 64 5.55 11.27 -1.75
C VAL A 64 5.34 10.56 -0.42
N THR A 65 4.74 9.39 -0.46
CA THR A 65 4.37 8.61 0.73
C THR A 65 5.07 7.25 0.71
N LEU A 66 5.22 6.64 1.89
CA LEU A 66 5.91 5.36 2.07
C LEU A 66 4.94 4.33 2.67
N THR A 67 5.02 3.07 2.20
CA THR A 67 4.41 1.92 2.89
C THR A 67 5.52 0.93 3.24
N THR A 68 5.67 0.60 4.53
CA THR A 68 6.76 -0.20 5.09
C THR A 68 6.26 -1.14 6.19
N ASN A 69 7.01 -2.19 6.51
CA ASN A 69 6.80 -3.00 7.70
C ASN A 69 7.29 -2.31 9.00
N GLY A 70 7.94 -1.17 8.89
CA GLY A 70 8.42 -0.36 10.03
C GLY A 70 9.74 -0.81 10.67
N VAL A 71 10.27 -1.98 10.33
CA VAL A 71 11.44 -2.58 11.01
C VAL A 71 12.71 -1.74 10.85
N LEU A 72 12.94 -1.18 9.66
CA LEU A 72 14.10 -0.34 9.35
C LEU A 72 13.82 1.17 9.47
N LEU A 73 12.60 1.53 9.88
CA LEU A 73 12.17 2.93 9.86
C LEU A 73 12.97 3.80 10.83
N THR A 74 13.30 3.28 12.01
CA THR A 74 14.08 4.02 13.02
C THR A 74 15.43 4.48 12.50
N GLU A 75 16.08 3.67 11.68
CA GLU A 75 17.42 3.94 11.17
C GLU A 75 17.43 4.96 10.02
N GLN A 76 16.28 5.12 9.33
CA GLN A 76 16.20 5.89 8.09
C GLN A 76 15.25 7.10 8.16
N ILE A 77 14.44 7.23 9.21
CA ILE A 77 13.39 8.24 9.26
C ILE A 77 13.93 9.68 9.23
N GLU A 78 15.09 9.93 9.80
CA GLU A 78 15.71 11.25 9.80
C GLU A 78 16.02 11.70 8.35
N ASP A 79 16.69 10.84 7.58
CA ASP A 79 17.02 11.12 6.18
C ASP A 79 15.76 11.22 5.30
N LEU A 80 14.74 10.38 5.56
CA LEU A 80 13.47 10.42 4.84
C LEU A 80 12.68 11.70 5.14
N ALA A 81 12.69 12.16 6.40
CA ALA A 81 12.08 13.41 6.81
C ALA A 81 12.77 14.61 6.18
N ALA A 82 14.10 14.63 6.20
CA ALA A 82 14.91 15.66 5.54
C ALA A 82 14.69 15.69 4.01
N ALA A 83 14.46 14.54 3.39
CA ALA A 83 14.12 14.42 1.98
C ALA A 83 12.68 14.83 1.63
N GLY A 84 11.84 15.15 2.63
CA GLY A 84 10.47 15.67 2.43
C GLY A 84 9.39 14.58 2.35
N LEU A 85 9.52 13.49 3.11
CA LEU A 85 8.47 12.46 3.23
C LEU A 85 7.19 13.04 3.82
N ASP A 86 6.06 12.87 3.13
CA ASP A 86 4.77 13.44 3.56
C ASP A 86 3.97 12.50 4.47
N ALA A 87 4.06 11.19 4.26
CA ALA A 87 3.34 10.22 5.08
C ALA A 87 3.97 8.82 5.07
N VAL A 88 3.80 8.12 6.18
CA VAL A 88 4.20 6.71 6.34
C VAL A 88 2.98 5.86 6.64
N ASN A 89 2.83 4.74 5.92
CA ASN A 89 1.90 3.68 6.28
C ASN A 89 2.71 2.50 6.80
N ILE A 90 2.46 2.09 8.04
CA ILE A 90 3.13 0.94 8.65
C ILE A 90 2.19 -0.26 8.56
N SER A 91 2.66 -1.36 7.95
CA SER A 91 1.91 -2.62 7.90
C SER A 91 2.11 -3.38 9.21
N LEU A 92 1.04 -3.53 10.00
CA LEU A 92 1.07 -4.14 11.31
C LEU A 92 -0.27 -4.85 11.58
N ASP A 93 -0.27 -6.17 11.51
CA ASP A 93 -1.49 -6.98 11.61
C ASP A 93 -1.79 -7.44 13.05
N THR A 94 -0.87 -7.22 14.00
CA THR A 94 -0.98 -7.64 15.40
C THR A 94 0.02 -6.90 16.28
N LEU A 95 -0.31 -6.78 17.56
CA LEU A 95 0.59 -6.30 18.63
C LEU A 95 1.11 -7.45 19.52
N ASP A 96 0.72 -8.70 19.20
CA ASP A 96 1.22 -9.89 19.91
C ASP A 96 2.45 -10.47 19.20
N SER A 97 3.54 -10.68 19.92
CA SER A 97 4.83 -11.14 19.39
C SER A 97 4.76 -12.52 18.75
N SER A 98 4.02 -13.45 19.37
CA SER A 98 3.91 -14.82 18.86
C SER A 98 3.10 -14.85 17.57
N GLN A 99 2.02 -14.09 17.52
CA GLN A 99 1.19 -13.95 16.34
C GLN A 99 1.92 -13.18 15.22
N TYR A 100 2.67 -12.13 15.54
CA TYR A 100 3.50 -11.41 14.59
C TYR A 100 4.51 -12.34 13.92
N LYS A 101 5.19 -13.17 14.74
CA LYS A 101 6.14 -14.18 14.25
C LYS A 101 5.47 -15.24 13.36
N ALA A 102 4.26 -15.66 13.70
CA ALA A 102 3.48 -16.60 12.90
C ALA A 102 3.08 -16.02 11.54
N ILE A 103 2.61 -14.76 11.50
CA ILE A 103 2.14 -14.07 10.29
C ILE A 103 3.32 -13.68 9.39
N THR A 104 4.33 -13.01 9.97
CA THR A 104 5.46 -12.42 9.21
C THR A 104 6.62 -13.37 9.02
N ARG A 105 6.72 -14.43 9.86
CA ARG A 105 7.86 -15.36 9.99
C ARG A 105 9.14 -14.69 10.44
N ARG A 106 9.01 -13.55 11.10
CA ARG A 106 10.11 -12.80 11.66
C ARG A 106 9.79 -12.40 13.08
N ASP A 107 10.81 -12.38 13.93
CA ASP A 107 10.71 -11.99 15.33
C ASP A 107 11.18 -10.54 15.48
N GLU A 108 10.43 -9.59 14.88
CA GLU A 108 10.85 -8.19 14.75
C GLU A 108 9.75 -7.20 15.14
N LEU A 109 8.74 -7.63 15.93
CA LEU A 109 7.65 -6.77 16.36
C LEU A 109 8.16 -5.53 17.10
N ASP A 110 9.10 -5.72 18.05
CA ASP A 110 9.65 -4.61 18.84
C ASP A 110 10.30 -3.54 17.96
N LYS A 111 11.00 -3.95 16.89
CA LYS A 111 11.58 -2.99 15.93
C LYS A 111 10.50 -2.23 15.16
N ALA A 112 9.44 -2.91 14.73
CA ALA A 112 8.32 -2.28 14.02
C ALA A 112 7.60 -1.27 14.92
N LEU A 113 7.33 -1.63 16.18
CA LEU A 113 6.72 -0.74 17.18
C LEU A 113 7.65 0.43 17.55
N PHE A 114 8.96 0.19 17.63
CA PHE A 114 9.93 1.26 17.87
C PHE A 114 10.00 2.20 16.66
N GLY A 115 9.91 1.67 15.44
CA GLY A 115 9.78 2.47 14.22
C GLY A 115 8.54 3.35 14.22
N LEU A 116 7.38 2.80 14.60
CA LEU A 116 6.15 3.57 14.79
C LEU A 116 6.33 4.69 15.83
N LYS A 117 6.88 4.35 16.99
CA LYS A 117 7.14 5.34 18.05
C LYS A 117 8.10 6.45 17.60
N THR A 118 9.07 6.09 16.76
CA THR A 118 10.08 7.05 16.28
C THR A 118 9.49 8.02 15.26
N VAL A 119 8.73 7.52 14.26
CA VAL A 119 8.13 8.41 13.24
C VAL A 119 7.09 9.37 13.82
N LEU A 120 6.40 9.00 14.88
CA LEU A 120 5.44 9.89 15.59
C LEU A 120 6.11 11.13 16.23
N LYS A 121 7.43 11.18 16.32
CA LYS A 121 8.16 12.38 16.75
C LYS A 121 8.31 13.43 15.62
N TYR A 122 7.93 13.11 14.41
CA TYR A 122 8.01 13.99 13.24
C TYR A 122 6.61 14.52 12.89
N PRO A 123 6.21 15.70 13.40
CA PRO A 123 4.83 16.20 13.30
C PRO A 123 4.39 16.51 11.86
N ASN A 124 5.34 16.71 10.95
CA ASN A 124 5.06 16.97 9.55
C ASN A 124 4.81 15.70 8.73
N ILE A 125 5.00 14.52 9.31
CA ILE A 125 4.77 13.23 8.64
C ILE A 125 3.46 12.63 9.15
N SER A 126 2.50 12.47 8.27
CA SER A 126 1.25 11.77 8.59
C SER A 126 1.51 10.27 8.76
N VAL A 127 1.09 9.69 9.88
CA VAL A 127 1.34 8.29 10.21
C VAL A 127 0.04 7.49 10.18
N LYS A 128 0.06 6.35 9.51
CA LYS A 128 -1.05 5.40 9.46
C LYS A 128 -0.57 3.98 9.72
N VAL A 129 -1.33 3.22 10.47
CA VAL A 129 -1.14 1.77 10.62
C VAL A 129 -2.14 1.05 9.71
N ASN A 130 -1.68 0.09 8.95
CA ASN A 130 -2.51 -0.79 8.12
C ASN A 130 -2.55 -2.17 8.74
N CYS A 131 -3.73 -2.68 9.01
CA CYS A 131 -3.98 -4.04 9.44
C CYS A 131 -4.83 -4.75 8.39
N VAL A 132 -4.38 -5.86 7.86
CA VAL A 132 -5.21 -6.75 7.06
C VAL A 132 -6.07 -7.58 8.00
N ILE A 133 -7.37 -7.64 7.71
CA ILE A 133 -8.32 -8.43 8.48
C ILE A 133 -8.12 -9.91 8.12
N LEU A 134 -7.74 -10.72 9.11
CA LEU A 134 -7.44 -12.15 8.97
C LEU A 134 -8.30 -12.95 9.95
N PRO A 135 -9.54 -13.38 9.55
CA PRO A 135 -10.43 -14.15 10.41
C PRO A 135 -9.79 -15.43 10.93
N GLY A 136 -10.02 -15.73 12.21
CA GLY A 136 -9.40 -16.88 12.88
C GLY A 136 -7.90 -16.71 13.19
N ILE A 137 -7.30 -15.57 12.81
CA ILE A 137 -5.87 -15.31 13.03
C ILE A 137 -5.66 -14.08 13.91
N ASN A 138 -6.14 -12.88 13.50
CA ASN A 138 -5.84 -11.64 14.23
C ASN A 138 -7.08 -10.91 14.80
N GLU A 139 -8.20 -11.58 14.95
CA GLU A 139 -9.45 -10.99 15.46
C GLU A 139 -9.30 -10.38 16.86
N THR A 140 -8.49 -11.01 17.71
CA THR A 140 -8.21 -10.51 19.08
C THR A 140 -7.37 -9.25 19.09
N GLN A 141 -6.80 -8.88 17.95
CA GLN A 141 -5.90 -7.74 17.81
C GLN A 141 -6.58 -6.49 17.25
N TRP A 142 -7.82 -6.59 16.76
CA TRP A 142 -8.48 -5.43 16.17
C TRP A 142 -8.73 -4.31 17.19
N ILE A 143 -9.18 -4.65 18.39
CA ILE A 143 -9.38 -3.70 19.49
C ILE A 143 -8.03 -3.07 19.93
N PRO A 144 -6.99 -3.85 20.28
CA PRO A 144 -5.69 -3.28 20.65
C PRO A 144 -5.07 -2.41 19.54
N LEU A 145 -5.18 -2.80 18.27
CA LEU A 145 -4.67 -2.01 17.14
C LEU A 145 -5.43 -0.69 16.99
N ALA A 146 -6.77 -0.72 17.06
CA ALA A 146 -7.57 0.51 17.05
C ALA A 146 -7.21 1.43 18.22
N GLY A 147 -6.88 0.88 19.39
CA GLY A 147 -6.41 1.60 20.57
C GLY A 147 -5.16 2.46 20.33
N LEU A 148 -4.34 2.14 19.32
CA LEU A 148 -3.24 3.02 18.92
C LEU A 148 -3.74 4.40 18.48
N ALA A 149 -4.91 4.46 17.84
CA ALA A 149 -5.52 5.73 17.44
C ALA A 149 -6.18 6.48 18.61
N ALA A 150 -6.54 5.79 19.69
CA ALA A 150 -7.03 6.44 20.90
C ALA A 150 -5.92 7.24 21.58
N GLU A 151 -4.74 6.64 21.71
CA GLU A 151 -3.63 7.21 22.49
C GLU A 151 -2.72 8.16 21.69
N LYS A 152 -2.70 8.05 20.37
CA LYS A 152 -1.70 8.70 19.51
C LYS A 152 -2.34 9.34 18.27
N HIS A 153 -1.70 10.37 17.72
CA HIS A 153 -2.05 10.95 16.44
C HIS A 153 -1.65 10.03 15.27
N VAL A 154 -2.25 8.86 15.22
CA VAL A 154 -2.08 7.85 14.18
C VAL A 154 -3.46 7.38 13.71
N ASP A 155 -3.67 7.26 12.40
CA ASP A 155 -4.87 6.61 11.90
C ASP A 155 -4.62 5.10 11.78
N VAL A 156 -5.58 4.28 12.22
CA VAL A 156 -5.53 2.83 12.04
C VAL A 156 -6.50 2.43 10.95
N ARG A 157 -6.04 1.64 9.97
CA ARG A 157 -6.87 1.20 8.84
C ARG A 157 -6.97 -0.31 8.79
N PHE A 158 -8.19 -0.80 8.81
CA PHE A 158 -8.49 -2.20 8.60
C PHE A 158 -8.78 -2.44 7.11
N ILE A 159 -8.12 -3.43 6.52
CA ILE A 159 -8.13 -3.71 5.09
C ILE A 159 -8.69 -5.11 4.87
N GLU A 160 -9.75 -5.23 4.09
CA GLU A 160 -10.26 -6.53 3.67
C GLU A 160 -9.20 -7.30 2.86
N MET A 161 -9.08 -8.60 3.16
CA MET A 161 -8.20 -9.47 2.41
C MET A 161 -8.68 -9.57 0.96
N MET A 162 -7.81 -9.21 0.03
CA MET A 162 -8.08 -9.35 -1.40
C MET A 162 -7.65 -10.74 -1.89
N PRO A 163 -8.42 -11.43 -2.74
CA PRO A 163 -8.10 -12.77 -3.24
C PRO A 163 -7.02 -12.72 -4.33
N ILE A 164 -5.83 -12.21 -3.98
CA ILE A 164 -4.63 -12.12 -4.84
C ILE A 164 -3.49 -12.90 -4.20
N GLY A 165 -2.80 -13.72 -4.98
CA GLY A 165 -1.71 -14.54 -4.49
C GLY A 165 -2.14 -15.42 -3.31
N LEU A 166 -1.46 -15.33 -2.16
CA LEU A 166 -1.81 -16.07 -0.94
C LEU A 166 -3.19 -15.69 -0.38
N GLY A 167 -3.71 -14.50 -0.69
CA GLY A 167 -5.01 -14.04 -0.21
C GLY A 167 -6.18 -14.93 -0.66
N LYS A 168 -6.02 -15.67 -1.77
CA LYS A 168 -7.01 -16.63 -2.26
C LYS A 168 -7.32 -17.77 -1.29
N SER A 169 -6.40 -18.07 -0.37
CA SER A 169 -6.52 -19.18 0.59
C SER A 169 -7.16 -18.77 1.92
N TYR A 170 -7.54 -17.50 2.08
CA TYR A 170 -8.13 -17.00 3.31
C TYR A 170 -9.62 -16.74 3.12
N PRO A 171 -10.46 -17.03 4.13
CA PRO A 171 -11.87 -16.66 4.09
C PRO A 171 -11.99 -15.13 4.00
N GLY A 172 -13.03 -14.69 3.31
CA GLY A 172 -13.40 -13.28 3.30
C GLY A 172 -13.84 -12.83 4.70
N SER A 173 -13.63 -11.57 5.02
CA SER A 173 -14.13 -10.93 6.24
C SER A 173 -14.61 -9.53 5.90
N SER A 174 -15.65 -9.09 6.60
CA SER A 174 -16.23 -7.77 6.36
C SER A 174 -15.68 -6.74 7.35
N GLN A 175 -15.65 -5.48 6.91
CA GLN A 175 -15.41 -4.35 7.81
C GLN A 175 -16.45 -4.30 8.95
N GLN A 176 -17.65 -4.82 8.71
CA GLN A 176 -18.75 -4.78 9.66
C GLN A 176 -18.43 -5.54 10.94
N GLU A 177 -17.80 -6.72 10.84
CA GLU A 177 -17.36 -7.51 12.01
C GLU A 177 -16.36 -6.76 12.88
N VAL A 178 -15.41 -6.06 12.24
CA VAL A 178 -14.45 -5.22 12.97
C VAL A 178 -15.16 -4.06 13.64
N LEU A 179 -16.05 -3.36 12.90
CA LEU A 179 -16.77 -2.19 13.39
C LEU A 179 -17.63 -2.52 14.62
N GLU A 180 -18.37 -3.64 14.60
CA GLU A 180 -19.17 -4.11 15.72
C GLU A 180 -18.34 -4.34 16.99
N LYS A 181 -17.19 -5.01 16.88
CA LYS A 181 -16.28 -5.21 18.01
C LYS A 181 -15.69 -3.91 18.53
N LEU A 182 -15.40 -2.95 17.66
CA LEU A 182 -14.89 -1.64 18.07
C LEU A 182 -15.99 -0.79 18.73
N GLU A 183 -17.24 -0.89 18.27
CA GLU A 183 -18.37 -0.21 18.87
C GLU A 183 -18.66 -0.75 20.30
N GLU A 184 -18.58 -2.06 20.50
CA GLU A 184 -18.69 -2.69 21.83
C GLU A 184 -17.58 -2.21 22.78
N ALA A 185 -16.35 -2.02 22.28
CA ALA A 185 -15.21 -1.66 23.11
C ALA A 185 -15.08 -0.15 23.39
N TYR A 186 -15.40 0.69 22.40
CA TYR A 186 -15.12 2.14 22.43
C TYR A 186 -16.36 3.02 22.29
N GLY A 187 -17.55 2.42 22.22
CA GLY A 187 -18.80 3.15 22.03
C GLY A 187 -19.08 3.44 20.55
N LYS A 188 -20.20 4.12 20.32
CA LYS A 188 -20.71 4.35 18.96
C LYS A 188 -19.82 5.30 18.17
N PRO A 189 -19.34 4.88 16.98
CA PRO A 189 -18.52 5.73 16.14
C PRO A 189 -19.37 6.75 15.37
N GLU A 190 -18.73 7.86 15.00
CA GLU A 190 -19.29 8.87 14.10
C GLU A 190 -18.65 8.72 12.72
N ALA A 191 -19.47 8.75 11.66
CA ALA A 191 -18.98 8.78 10.28
C ALA A 191 -18.28 10.09 9.99
N LEU A 192 -17.04 10.05 9.51
CA LEU A 192 -16.28 11.23 9.16
C LEU A 192 -16.40 11.52 7.67
N SER A 193 -16.91 12.70 7.33
CA SER A 193 -16.95 13.20 5.96
C SER A 193 -15.61 13.83 5.57
N GLY A 194 -15.15 13.60 4.34
CA GLY A 194 -13.93 14.22 3.79
C GLY A 194 -12.87 13.20 3.36
N ARG A 195 -11.80 13.71 2.75
CA ARG A 195 -10.65 12.90 2.28
C ARG A 195 -9.51 13.00 3.28
N PHE A 196 -9.20 11.89 3.96
CA PHE A 196 -8.12 11.79 4.94
C PHE A 196 -6.88 11.09 4.36
N GLY A 197 -6.48 11.50 3.16
CA GLY A 197 -5.32 10.97 2.43
C GLY A 197 -5.64 10.60 0.97
N ASN A 198 -4.77 9.80 0.34
CA ASN A 198 -4.83 9.51 -1.10
C ASN A 198 -5.48 8.15 -1.44
N GLY A 199 -5.92 7.42 -0.42
CA GLY A 199 -6.50 6.08 -0.57
C GLY A 199 -8.04 6.09 -0.52
N PRO A 200 -8.65 4.92 -0.75
CA PRO A 200 -10.10 4.74 -0.77
C PRO A 200 -10.69 4.49 0.63
N ALA A 201 -9.92 4.67 1.70
CA ALA A 201 -10.39 4.39 3.04
C ALA A 201 -11.55 5.32 3.44
N VAL A 202 -12.62 4.73 3.95
CA VAL A 202 -13.71 5.43 4.65
C VAL A 202 -13.35 5.46 6.12
N TYR A 203 -13.56 6.60 6.79
CA TYR A 203 -13.13 6.79 8.17
C TYR A 203 -14.29 7.03 9.12
N VAL A 204 -14.11 6.54 10.34
CA VAL A 204 -14.96 6.83 11.49
C VAL A 204 -14.11 7.39 12.62
N GLY A 205 -14.73 8.26 13.45
CA GLY A 205 -14.17 8.75 14.70
C GLY A 205 -14.83 8.06 15.87
N PHE A 206 -14.07 7.70 16.88
CA PHE A 206 -14.59 7.26 18.19
C PHE A 206 -14.45 8.39 19.21
N PRO A 207 -15.30 8.42 20.25
CA PRO A 207 -15.16 9.39 21.32
C PRO A 207 -13.74 9.35 21.94
N GLU A 208 -13.17 10.53 22.18
CA GLU A 208 -11.85 10.70 22.80
C GLU A 208 -10.64 10.12 22.02
N PHE A 209 -10.81 9.65 20.78
CA PHE A 209 -9.69 9.21 19.96
C PHE A 209 -8.89 10.40 19.42
N CYS A 210 -7.55 10.33 19.55
CA CYS A 210 -6.64 11.31 18.93
C CYS A 210 -6.54 11.16 17.42
N GLY A 211 -6.61 9.94 16.92
CA GLY A 211 -6.60 9.56 15.50
C GLY A 211 -7.94 9.02 15.03
N LYS A 212 -7.95 8.42 13.85
CA LYS A 212 -9.17 7.91 13.20
C LYS A 212 -9.04 6.42 12.92
N VAL A 213 -10.18 5.74 12.83
CA VAL A 213 -10.23 4.37 12.32
C VAL A 213 -10.76 4.40 10.90
N GLY A 214 -10.07 3.75 9.97
CA GLY A 214 -10.43 3.69 8.57
C GLY A 214 -10.67 2.26 8.10
N PHE A 215 -11.48 2.12 7.05
CA PHE A 215 -11.77 0.84 6.42
C PHE A 215 -11.47 0.89 4.92
N ILE A 216 -10.79 -0.14 4.40
CA ILE A 216 -10.56 -0.35 2.98
C ILE A 216 -11.23 -1.65 2.57
N SER A 217 -12.46 -1.54 2.10
CA SER A 217 -13.35 -2.67 1.80
C SER A 217 -13.36 -2.92 0.30
N ALA A 218 -12.26 -3.54 -0.18
CA ALA A 218 -12.07 -3.77 -1.61
C ALA A 218 -13.01 -4.85 -2.18
N VAL A 219 -13.54 -5.73 -1.34
CA VAL A 219 -14.39 -6.85 -1.75
C VAL A 219 -15.85 -6.52 -1.49
N SER A 220 -16.21 -6.12 -0.27
CA SER A 220 -17.59 -5.85 0.13
C SER A 220 -18.13 -4.50 -0.39
N HIS A 221 -17.27 -3.48 -0.54
CA HIS A 221 -17.63 -2.15 -1.02
C HIS A 221 -16.66 -1.69 -2.12
N GLN A 222 -16.99 -2.02 -3.36
CA GLN A 222 -16.15 -1.70 -4.50
C GLN A 222 -16.02 -0.17 -4.69
N PHE A 223 -14.78 0.32 -4.65
CA PHE A 223 -14.44 1.73 -4.87
C PHE A 223 -13.77 1.98 -6.24
N CYS A 224 -13.98 1.08 -7.21
CA CYS A 224 -13.32 1.15 -8.51
C CYS A 224 -13.64 2.41 -9.29
N GLY A 225 -14.87 2.93 -9.19
CA GLY A 225 -15.28 4.15 -9.86
C GLY A 225 -14.50 5.40 -9.42
N GLU A 226 -13.93 5.38 -8.21
CA GLU A 226 -13.11 6.47 -7.66
C GLU A 226 -11.60 6.12 -7.66
N CYS A 227 -11.22 4.97 -8.22
CA CYS A 227 -9.84 4.49 -8.16
C CYS A 227 -8.94 5.24 -9.14
N ASN A 228 -8.10 6.11 -8.60
CA ASN A 228 -7.14 6.94 -9.32
C ASN A 228 -5.70 6.39 -9.31
N ARG A 229 -5.50 5.07 -9.12
CA ARG A 229 -4.18 4.46 -8.95
C ARG A 229 -3.72 3.69 -10.17
N VAL A 230 -2.45 3.85 -10.50
CA VAL A 230 -1.68 2.95 -11.37
C VAL A 230 -0.47 2.45 -10.60
N ARG A 231 0.18 1.38 -11.04
CA ARG A 231 1.29 0.74 -10.34
C ARG A 231 2.46 0.53 -11.29
N LEU A 232 3.63 0.97 -10.87
CA LEU A 232 4.89 0.64 -11.51
C LEU A 232 5.61 -0.38 -10.65
N THR A 233 5.84 -1.58 -11.17
CA THR A 233 6.60 -2.61 -10.44
C THR A 233 8.09 -2.27 -10.41
N ALA A 234 8.84 -2.89 -9.49
CA ALA A 234 10.30 -2.73 -9.44
C ALA A 234 10.98 -3.15 -10.74
N GLU A 235 10.37 -4.09 -11.49
CA GLU A 235 10.83 -4.56 -12.79
C GLU A 235 10.45 -3.64 -13.96
N GLY A 236 9.72 -2.54 -13.70
CA GLY A 236 9.36 -1.55 -14.71
C GLY A 236 8.07 -1.84 -15.47
N PHE A 237 7.25 -2.77 -15.00
CA PHE A 237 5.94 -3.04 -15.60
C PHE A 237 4.89 -2.09 -15.04
N LEU A 238 4.25 -1.31 -15.91
CA LEU A 238 3.18 -0.39 -15.56
C LEU A 238 1.84 -1.10 -15.62
N LYS A 239 1.13 -1.17 -14.50
CA LYS A 239 -0.18 -1.83 -14.35
C LYS A 239 -1.28 -0.81 -14.10
N PRO A 240 -2.42 -0.88 -14.79
CA PRO A 240 -3.58 -0.03 -14.53
C PRO A 240 -4.36 -0.45 -13.28
N CYS A 241 -4.31 -1.74 -12.92
CA CYS A 241 -5.08 -2.31 -11.81
C CYS A 241 -4.26 -3.37 -11.07
N LEU A 242 -4.59 -3.59 -9.80
CA LEU A 242 -3.96 -4.60 -8.94
C LEU A 242 -4.33 -6.02 -9.37
N GLN A 243 -5.61 -6.25 -9.67
CA GLN A 243 -6.15 -7.58 -9.96
C GLN A 243 -5.68 -8.17 -11.29
N TYR A 244 -5.46 -7.33 -12.29
CA TYR A 244 -5.16 -7.80 -13.64
C TYR A 244 -3.67 -7.81 -13.91
N SER A 245 -3.21 -8.77 -14.72
CA SER A 245 -1.82 -8.88 -15.20
C SER A 245 -1.52 -7.97 -16.39
N THR A 246 -2.53 -7.28 -16.91
CA THR A 246 -2.42 -6.35 -18.05
C THR A 246 -1.56 -5.13 -17.73
N GLY A 247 -0.91 -4.59 -18.74
CA GLY A 247 -0.05 -3.40 -18.63
C GLY A 247 1.06 -3.43 -19.67
N GLU A 248 2.10 -2.59 -19.50
CA GLU A 248 3.21 -2.45 -20.44
C GLU A 248 4.57 -2.44 -19.72
N ASP A 249 5.58 -3.06 -20.34
CA ASP A 249 6.97 -3.08 -19.84
C ASP A 249 7.70 -1.79 -20.22
N LEU A 250 7.64 -0.79 -19.35
CA LEU A 250 8.33 0.49 -19.57
C LEU A 250 9.85 0.37 -19.46
N ARG A 251 10.37 -0.60 -18.72
CA ARG A 251 11.82 -0.83 -18.63
C ARG A 251 12.38 -1.25 -20.00
N LYS A 252 11.68 -2.14 -20.69
CA LYS A 252 12.10 -2.55 -22.04
C LYS A 252 12.15 -1.34 -22.96
N LEU A 253 11.10 -0.55 -23.03
CA LEU A 253 11.04 0.66 -23.85
C LEU A 253 12.17 1.65 -23.51
N LEU A 254 12.41 1.90 -22.22
CA LEU A 254 13.49 2.77 -21.76
C LEU A 254 14.86 2.31 -22.24
N ARG A 255 15.14 1.01 -22.16
CA ARG A 255 16.46 0.44 -22.49
C ARG A 255 16.65 0.23 -23.99
N ASP A 256 15.57 0.11 -24.74
CA ASP A 256 15.56 0.12 -26.21
C ASP A 256 15.72 1.55 -26.77
N GLY A 257 15.80 2.58 -25.90
CA GLY A 257 16.07 3.96 -26.30
C GLY A 257 14.83 4.79 -26.64
N ALA A 258 13.63 4.37 -26.20
CA ALA A 258 12.38 5.10 -26.44
C ALA A 258 12.48 6.58 -26.01
N ALA A 259 11.96 7.47 -26.83
CA ALA A 259 11.84 8.89 -26.52
C ALA A 259 10.75 9.15 -25.46
N ASP A 260 10.83 10.29 -24.74
CA ASP A 260 9.83 10.65 -23.71
C ASP A 260 8.41 10.74 -24.27
N LYS A 261 8.26 11.13 -25.53
CA LYS A 261 6.96 11.15 -26.22
C LYS A 261 6.36 9.75 -26.37
N GLU A 262 7.17 8.78 -26.75
CA GLU A 262 6.74 7.39 -26.93
C GLU A 262 6.34 6.77 -25.56
N LEU A 263 7.16 6.97 -24.52
CA LEU A 263 6.82 6.56 -23.15
C LEU A 263 5.53 7.18 -22.66
N LYS A 264 5.33 8.47 -22.91
CA LYS A 264 4.10 9.20 -22.59
C LYS A 264 2.87 8.59 -23.26
N ASP A 265 2.95 8.28 -24.54
CA ASP A 265 1.85 7.71 -25.32
C ASP A 265 1.48 6.31 -24.76
N VAL A 266 2.48 5.50 -24.42
CA VAL A 266 2.28 4.18 -23.79
C VAL A 266 1.66 4.32 -22.39
N ILE A 267 2.15 5.23 -21.56
CA ILE A 267 1.60 5.49 -20.21
C ILE A 267 0.13 5.90 -20.32
N LYS A 268 -0.19 6.82 -21.25
CA LYS A 268 -1.59 7.24 -21.49
C LYS A 268 -2.45 6.05 -21.91
N LYS A 269 -2.00 5.23 -22.84
CA LYS A 269 -2.71 4.03 -23.29
C LYS A 269 -3.07 3.14 -22.09
N VAL A 270 -2.09 2.80 -21.23
CA VAL A 270 -2.30 1.96 -20.05
C VAL A 270 -3.33 2.57 -19.08
N ILE A 271 -3.31 3.89 -18.91
CA ILE A 271 -4.28 4.58 -18.04
C ILE A 271 -5.68 4.54 -18.65
N PHE A 272 -5.82 4.80 -19.95
CA PHE A 272 -7.10 4.76 -20.66
C PHE A 272 -7.72 3.36 -20.70
N GLU A 273 -6.91 2.33 -20.82
CA GLU A 273 -7.32 0.92 -20.83
C GLU A 273 -7.57 0.36 -19.44
N LYS A 274 -7.55 1.20 -18.39
CA LYS A 274 -7.85 0.78 -17.03
C LYS A 274 -9.24 0.17 -16.93
N PRO A 275 -9.38 -1.07 -16.40
CA PRO A 275 -10.66 -1.73 -16.23
C PRO A 275 -11.61 -0.89 -15.35
N ARG A 276 -12.88 -0.85 -15.69
CA ARG A 276 -13.90 -0.12 -14.92
C ARG A 276 -14.04 -0.62 -13.49
N CYS A 277 -13.89 -1.93 -13.28
CA CYS A 277 -13.98 -2.54 -11.96
C CYS A 277 -13.10 -3.79 -11.87
N HIS A 278 -12.77 -4.19 -10.63
CA HIS A 278 -12.25 -5.52 -10.34
C HIS A 278 -13.39 -6.54 -10.20
N ARG A 279 -13.04 -7.83 -10.23
CA ARG A 279 -13.99 -8.94 -10.13
C ARG A 279 -13.64 -9.85 -8.93
N PHE A 280 -13.30 -9.29 -7.78
CA PHE A 280 -12.94 -10.09 -6.60
C PHE A 280 -14.09 -10.96 -6.11
N SER A 281 -15.34 -10.46 -6.17
CA SER A 281 -16.54 -11.19 -5.80
C SER A 281 -17.02 -12.21 -6.84
N ALA A 282 -16.59 -12.08 -8.11
CA ALA A 282 -16.96 -13.00 -9.18
C ALA A 282 -16.07 -14.25 -9.24
N ALA A 283 -14.99 -14.31 -8.47
CA ALA A 283 -14.07 -15.44 -8.45
C ALA A 283 -14.71 -16.73 -7.87
N GLU A 284 -15.82 -16.63 -7.14
CA GLU A 284 -16.59 -17.77 -6.63
C GLU A 284 -17.54 -18.37 -7.67
N ASN A 285 -17.83 -17.67 -8.78
CA ASN A 285 -18.82 -18.06 -9.79
C ASN A 285 -18.27 -18.19 -11.22
N ALA A 286 -16.96 -18.19 -11.43
CA ALA A 286 -16.38 -18.20 -12.76
C ALA A 286 -16.15 -19.62 -13.30
N GLU A 287 -17.20 -20.27 -13.77
CA GLU A 287 -17.09 -21.37 -14.75
C GLU A 287 -16.97 -20.89 -16.21
N GLU A 288 -16.87 -19.60 -16.49
CA GLU A 288 -16.80 -19.08 -17.87
C GLU A 288 -15.61 -18.13 -18.12
N ASN A 289 -14.58 -18.67 -18.79
CA ASN A 289 -13.74 -18.06 -19.84
C ASN A 289 -13.18 -16.63 -19.69
N THR A 290 -12.56 -16.24 -18.56
CA THR A 290 -11.72 -15.03 -18.51
C THR A 290 -10.54 -15.14 -17.53
N GLU A 291 -9.96 -16.33 -17.31
CA GLU A 291 -8.75 -16.51 -16.47
C GLU A 291 -7.49 -15.88 -17.06
N ASP A 292 -7.46 -15.56 -18.36
CA ASP A 292 -6.24 -15.21 -19.10
C ASP A 292 -5.57 -13.90 -18.66
N ASN A 293 -6.23 -13.06 -17.83
CA ASN A 293 -5.67 -11.76 -17.46
C ASN A 293 -5.65 -11.48 -15.94
N LEU A 294 -5.87 -12.47 -15.09
CA LEU A 294 -5.78 -12.27 -13.64
C LEU A 294 -4.34 -12.29 -13.15
N GLU A 295 -4.08 -11.49 -12.11
CA GLU A 295 -2.75 -11.43 -11.51
C GLU A 295 -2.43 -12.72 -10.73
N LEU A 296 -1.34 -13.36 -11.12
CA LEU A 296 -0.83 -14.59 -10.49
C LEU A 296 0.36 -14.32 -9.56
N LYS A 297 0.98 -13.14 -9.67
CA LYS A 297 2.12 -12.76 -8.84
C LYS A 297 1.68 -12.47 -7.40
N GLN A 298 2.61 -12.62 -6.47
CA GLN A 298 2.41 -12.26 -5.06
C GLN A 298 2.31 -10.72 -4.90
N MET A 299 1.53 -10.26 -3.92
CA MET A 299 1.38 -8.83 -3.60
C MET A 299 2.72 -8.11 -3.44
N SER A 300 3.71 -8.78 -2.82
CA SER A 300 5.06 -8.25 -2.65
C SER A 300 5.82 -7.96 -3.96
N SER A 301 5.41 -8.56 -5.07
CA SER A 301 6.03 -8.35 -6.39
C SER A 301 5.33 -7.29 -7.24
N ILE A 302 4.11 -6.89 -6.86
CA ILE A 302 3.28 -5.95 -7.63
C ILE A 302 2.98 -4.65 -6.87
N GLY A 303 3.62 -4.44 -5.72
CA GLY A 303 3.48 -3.21 -4.95
C GLY A 303 2.20 -3.19 -4.10
N GLY A 304 2.06 -4.18 -3.25
CA GLY A 304 0.96 -4.30 -2.26
C GLY A 304 1.10 -3.36 -1.10
#